data_c86b1dc764d1d5758ac43ebedc08787d
#
_entry.id   c86b1dc764d1d5758ac43ebedc08787d
#
_cell.length_a   1.000
_cell.length_b   1.000
_cell.length_c   1.000
_cell.angle_alpha   90.00
_cell.angle_beta   90.00
_cell.angle_gamma   90.00
#
_symmetry.space_group_name_H-M   'P 1'
#
loop_
_entity.id
_entity.type
_entity.pdbx_description
1 polymer ?
#
loop_
_entity_poly.entity_id
_entity_poly.type
_entity_poly.pdbx_seq_one_letter_code
_entity_poly.pdbx_strand_id
1 'polypeptide(L)'
;MKDLRTNKTELYIIIENSCCDGYEEIQTFIFDDEETAHEKFEQLVADDKAFLEEEERDDIIERSGYSYQSYPEGEYAESHYTLDLFATKHDA
;
A
#
# COMPACT_ATOMS: atom_id res chain seq x y z
N MET A 1 2.48 -35.18 0.06
CA MET A 1 2.31 -34.52 0.03
C MET A 1 2.13 -34.01 -0.30
N LYS A 2 2.16 -33.90 -0.28
CA LYS A 2 2.02 -33.18 -0.54
C LYS A 2 1.79 -32.44 -0.79
N ASP A 3 1.89 -32.59 -0.84
CA ASP A 3 1.70 -31.80 -1.12
C ASP A 3 1.68 -31.20 -1.11
N LEU A 4 2.14 -31.27 -1.09
CA LEU A 4 2.09 -30.62 -1.07
C LEU A 4 2.01 -30.10 -1.60
N ARG A 5 1.94 -30.03 -1.89
CA ARG A 5 1.76 -29.45 -2.32
C ARG A 5 1.93 -28.71 -2.92
N THR A 6 2.21 -28.56 -3.49
CA THR A 6 2.34 -27.81 -3.82
C THR A 6 2.49 -27.28 -4.02
N ASN A 7 2.58 -27.31 -4.31
CA ASN A 7 2.73 -26.29 -3.92
C ASN A 7 2.99 -24.95 -4.35
N LYS A 8 2.17 -24.21 -4.98
CA LYS A 8 2.44 -22.82 -5.26
C LYS A 8 1.86 -21.98 -4.17
N THR A 9 2.70 -21.16 -3.57
CA THR A 9 2.23 -20.21 -2.56
C THR A 9 2.25 -18.84 -3.20
N GLU A 10 1.10 -18.18 -3.19
CA GLU A 10 1.00 -16.83 -3.68
C GLU A 10 1.06 -15.89 -2.48
N LEU A 11 1.97 -14.94 -2.53
CA LEU A 11 2.10 -13.95 -1.46
C LEU A 11 1.57 -12.61 -1.95
N TYR A 12 0.96 -11.87 -1.05
CA TYR A 12 0.39 -10.55 -1.34
C TYR A 12 1.15 -9.54 -0.52
N ILE A 13 1.76 -8.59 -1.20
CA ILE A 13 2.69 -7.66 -0.58
C ILE A 13 2.18 -6.25 -0.75
N ILE A 14 2.08 -5.53 0.37
CA ILE A 14 1.75 -4.11 0.35
C ILE A 14 3.00 -3.34 0.71
N ILE A 15 3.36 -2.39 -0.13
CA ILE A 15 4.45 -1.49 0.15
C ILE A 15 3.86 -0.11 0.42
N GLU A 16 4.11 0.39 1.61
CA GLU A 16 3.66 1.71 2.03
C GLU A 16 4.86 2.62 2.11
N ASN A 17 4.82 3.71 1.36
CA ASN A 17 5.90 4.68 1.34
C ASN A 17 5.34 6.03 1.75
N SER A 18 5.89 6.59 2.81
CA SER A 18 5.45 7.86 3.35
C SER A 18 6.64 8.82 3.35
N CYS A 19 6.50 9.93 2.66
CA CYS A 19 7.55 10.95 2.59
C CYS A 19 7.00 12.24 3.17
N CYS A 20 7.71 12.80 4.13
CA CYS A 20 7.29 14.02 4.78
C CYS A 20 8.52 14.89 5.01
N ASP A 21 8.50 16.10 4.44
CA ASP A 21 9.61 17.06 4.55
C ASP A 21 10.95 16.43 4.15
N GLY A 22 10.92 15.57 3.14
CA GLY A 22 12.14 14.94 2.64
C GLY A 22 12.55 13.69 3.39
N TYR A 23 11.85 13.34 4.48
CA TYR A 23 12.09 12.10 5.19
C TYR A 23 11.18 11.02 4.64
N GLU A 24 11.76 9.87 4.37
CA GLU A 24 11.03 8.78 3.74
C GLU A 24 10.99 7.58 4.67
N GLU A 25 9.81 7.00 4.84
CA GLU A 25 9.61 5.77 5.59
C GLU A 25 8.92 4.75 4.70
N ILE A 26 9.45 3.54 4.71
CA ILE A 26 8.88 2.48 3.90
C ILE A 26 8.53 1.32 4.82
N GLN A 27 7.29 0.83 4.71
CA GLN A 27 6.84 -0.34 5.44
C GLN A 27 6.33 -1.37 4.46
N THR A 28 6.56 -2.62 4.77
CA THR A 28 6.14 -3.73 3.93
C THR A 28 5.28 -4.67 4.75
N PHE A 29 4.12 -5.01 4.19
CA PHE A 29 3.18 -5.96 4.80
C PHE A 29 3.06 -7.16 3.89
N ILE A 30 3.20 -8.35 4.43
CA ILE A 30 3.16 -9.58 3.64
C ILE A 30 2.05 -10.47 4.16
N PHE A 31 1.21 -10.93 3.23
CA PHE A 31 0.07 -11.79 3.56
C PHE A 31 0.07 -13.01 2.65
N ASP A 32 -0.44 -14.11 3.15
CA ASP A 32 -0.64 -15.30 2.35
C ASP A 32 -2.10 -15.46 1.94
N ASP A 33 -2.94 -14.48 2.25
CA ASP A 33 -4.36 -14.50 1.94
C ASP A 33 -4.75 -13.22 1.23
N GLU A 34 -5.35 -13.37 0.06
CA GLU A 34 -5.70 -12.22 -0.78
C GLU A 34 -6.71 -11.31 -0.11
N GLU A 35 -7.72 -11.90 0.52
CA GLU A 35 -8.78 -11.12 1.14
C GLU A 35 -8.22 -10.24 2.26
N THR A 36 -7.37 -10.83 3.09
CA THR A 36 -6.76 -10.09 4.19
C THR A 36 -5.88 -8.94 3.65
N ALA A 37 -5.15 -9.21 2.58
CA ALA A 37 -4.31 -8.19 1.98
C ALA A 37 -5.15 -7.04 1.44
N HIS A 38 -6.26 -7.36 0.76
CA HIS A 38 -7.14 -6.33 0.23
C HIS A 38 -7.75 -5.50 1.35
N GLU A 39 -8.15 -6.15 2.44
CA GLU A 39 -8.72 -5.44 3.57
C GLU A 39 -7.71 -4.47 4.18
N LYS A 40 -6.47 -4.94 4.31
CA LYS A 40 -5.42 -4.08 4.86
C LYS A 40 -5.16 -2.90 3.94
N PHE A 41 -5.13 -3.14 2.63
CA PHE A 41 -4.91 -2.06 1.66
C PHE A 41 -6.02 -1.00 1.78
N GLU A 42 -7.28 -1.44 1.82
CA GLU A 42 -8.38 -0.49 1.92
C GLU A 42 -8.36 0.25 3.25
N GLN A 43 -7.94 -0.43 4.31
CA GLN A 43 -7.81 0.24 5.60
C GLN A 43 -6.75 1.33 5.54
N LEU A 44 -5.62 1.05 4.92
CA LEU A 44 -4.55 2.04 4.81
C LEU A 44 -4.97 3.23 3.97
N VAL A 45 -5.74 2.98 2.90
CA VAL A 45 -6.28 4.06 2.08
C VAL A 45 -7.22 4.93 2.92
N ALA A 46 -8.11 4.28 3.69
CA ALA A 46 -9.05 5.01 4.52
C ALA A 46 -8.33 5.82 5.59
N ASP A 47 -7.27 5.25 6.16
CA ASP A 47 -6.49 5.95 7.19
C ASP A 47 -5.83 7.19 6.61
N ASP A 48 -5.29 7.10 5.39
CA ASP A 48 -4.67 8.26 4.76
C ASP A 48 -5.69 9.36 4.49
N LYS A 49 -6.87 8.97 3.97
CA LYS A 49 -7.91 9.94 3.70
C LYS A 49 -8.40 10.62 4.97
N ALA A 50 -8.52 9.84 6.05
CA ALA A 50 -8.94 10.39 7.33
C ALA A 50 -7.90 11.36 7.87
N PHE A 51 -6.62 11.02 7.70
CA PHE A 51 -5.52 11.89 8.12
C PHE A 51 -5.57 13.22 7.36
N LEU A 52 -5.77 13.16 6.05
CA LEU A 52 -5.82 14.38 5.24
C LEU A 52 -7.00 15.25 5.65
N GLU A 53 -8.12 14.63 5.95
CA GLU A 53 -9.30 15.39 6.39
C GLU A 53 -9.06 16.04 7.74
N GLU A 54 -8.45 15.31 8.66
CA GLU A 54 -8.16 15.83 9.99
C GLU A 54 -7.19 16.99 9.93
N GLU A 55 -6.21 16.91 9.05
CA GLU A 55 -5.22 17.97 8.88
C GLU A 55 -5.72 19.07 7.95
N GLU A 56 -6.95 18.96 7.47
CA GLU A 56 -7.54 19.93 6.56
C GLU A 56 -6.68 20.15 5.32
N ARG A 57 -6.10 19.07 4.82
CA ARG A 57 -5.26 19.10 3.64
C ARG A 57 -6.07 18.78 2.39
N ASP A 58 -5.75 19.44 1.32
CA ASP A 58 -6.43 19.28 0.04
C ASP A 58 -5.48 18.62 -0.97
N ASP A 59 -4.97 17.46 -0.58
CA ASP A 59 -4.02 16.73 -1.42
C ASP A 59 -4.67 16.18 -2.68
N ILE A 60 -3.86 16.02 -3.72
CA ILE A 60 -4.29 15.30 -4.91
C ILE A 60 -4.25 13.82 -4.58
N ILE A 61 -5.35 13.13 -4.88
CA ILE A 61 -5.47 11.69 -4.62
C ILE A 61 -5.64 10.99 -5.95
N GLU A 62 -4.79 10.00 -6.21
CA GLU A 62 -4.87 9.20 -7.42
C GLU A 62 -4.89 7.74 -7.05
N ARG A 63 -5.75 6.98 -7.71
CA ARG A 63 -5.84 5.55 -7.45
C ARG A 63 -6.13 4.81 -8.74
N SER A 64 -5.44 3.70 -8.94
CA SER A 64 -5.68 2.79 -10.05
C SER A 64 -5.56 1.39 -9.50
N GLY A 65 -6.73 0.69 -9.34
CA GLY A 65 -6.72 -0.65 -8.77
C GLY A 65 -6.14 -0.65 -7.36
N TYR A 66 -5.06 -1.37 -7.18
CA TYR A 66 -4.40 -1.46 -5.89
C TYR A 66 -3.09 -0.68 -5.89
N SER A 67 -3.15 0.49 -6.48
CA SER A 67 -2.08 1.47 -6.43
C SER A 67 -2.71 2.80 -6.07
N TYR A 68 -2.25 3.41 -4.99
CA TYR A 68 -2.86 4.60 -4.42
C TYR A 68 -1.78 5.59 -4.06
N GLN A 69 -2.04 6.87 -4.28
CA GLN A 69 -1.11 7.91 -3.83
C GLN A 69 -1.86 9.19 -3.50
N SER A 70 -1.27 9.95 -2.59
CA SER A 70 -1.77 11.27 -2.26
C SER A 70 -0.58 12.20 -2.07
N TYR A 71 -0.74 13.47 -2.47
CA TYR A 71 0.35 14.42 -2.34
C TYR A 71 -0.18 15.85 -2.47
N PRO A 72 0.49 16.82 -1.80
CA PRO A 72 0.14 18.23 -1.98
C PRO A 72 0.49 18.65 -3.40
N GLU A 73 -0.37 19.46 -4.00
CA GLU A 73 -0.12 19.93 -5.34
C GLU A 73 1.21 20.69 -5.42
N GLY A 74 2.07 20.27 -6.34
CA GLY A 74 3.35 20.94 -6.53
C GLY A 74 4.45 20.52 -5.58
N GLU A 75 4.16 19.59 -4.63
CA GLU A 75 5.14 19.22 -3.62
C GLU A 75 5.37 17.73 -3.51
N TYR A 76 5.18 17.01 -4.62
CA TYR A 76 5.31 15.56 -4.58
C TYR A 76 6.69 15.10 -4.08
N ALA A 77 7.74 15.78 -4.49
CA ALA A 77 9.10 15.36 -4.15
C ALA A 77 9.38 15.45 -2.66
N GLU A 78 8.69 16.34 -1.94
CA GLU A 78 8.95 16.55 -0.53
C GLU A 78 7.92 15.93 0.39
N SER A 79 6.73 15.67 -0.11
CA SER A 79 5.66 15.12 0.70
C SER A 79 4.74 14.30 -0.18
N HIS A 80 4.71 13.00 0.05
CA HIS A 80 3.78 12.14 -0.68
C HIS A 80 3.56 10.85 0.09
N TYR A 81 2.50 10.17 -0.25
CA TYR A 81 2.15 8.90 0.35
C TYR A 81 1.74 7.96 -0.77
N THR A 82 2.33 6.78 -0.82
CA THR A 82 2.00 5.80 -1.84
C THR A 82 1.76 4.44 -1.21
N LEU A 83 0.83 3.70 -1.81
CA LEU A 83 0.50 2.34 -1.41
C LEU A 83 0.41 1.51 -2.67
N ASP A 84 1.08 0.39 -2.67
CA ASP A 84 1.00 -0.56 -3.78
C ASP A 84 0.80 -1.95 -3.22
N LEU A 85 -0.18 -2.66 -3.77
CA LEU A 85 -0.42 -4.06 -3.44
C LEU A 85 -0.18 -4.88 -4.68
N PHE A 86 0.63 -5.89 -4.56
CA PHE A 86 0.89 -6.78 -5.68
C PHE A 86 1.04 -8.21 -5.18
N ALA A 87 0.84 -9.15 -6.09
CA ALA A 87 0.95 -10.56 -5.78
C ALA A 87 2.21 -11.10 -6.41
N THR A 88 2.85 -12.00 -5.70
CA THR A 88 4.00 -12.69 -6.24
C THR A 88 3.83 -14.18 -5.98
N LYS A 89 4.21 -14.98 -6.94
CA LYS A 89 4.10 -16.42 -6.82
C LYS A 89 5.43 -17.00 -6.40
N HIS A 90 5.33 -17.98 -5.54
CA HIS A 90 6.49 -18.66 -5.03
C HIS A 90 6.30 -20.16 -5.24
N ASP A 91 7.17 -20.76 -6.01
CA ASP A 91 7.14 -22.20 -6.23
C ASP A 91 8.01 -22.87 -5.20
N ALA A 92 7.38 -23.74 -4.45
CA ALA A 92 8.10 -24.47 -3.43
C ALA A 92 8.85 -25.65 -4.02
#